data_35e464d4211930ebf6134aa83641d338
#
_entry.id   35e464d4211930ebf6134aa83641d338
#
_cell.length_a   1.000
_cell.length_b   1.000
_cell.length_c   1.000
_cell.angle_alpha   90.00
_cell.angle_beta   90.00
_cell.angle_gamma   90.00
#
_symmetry.space_group_name_H-M   'P 1'
#
loop_
_entity.id
_entity.type
_entity.pdbx_description
1 polymer ?
#
loop_
_entity_poly.entity_id
_entity_poly.type
_entity_poly.pdbx_seq_one_letter_code
_entity_poly.pdbx_strand_id
1 'polypeptide(L)'
;MSEHFHKIAIVGVGLIGGSLALALRQQGVASMLVGIETNSTSAQWALDNGMVDEIVHEVPSDASLVALCVPSDLVSDWVVKLAKHQAAVFDVGSVKGPIVSAVASQINLPENFVPCHPISGSEKSGPEAARADLFTRCMVVLTPTENTSPQALESVLKLWRCLEAQTSQLSPQDHDRALAITSHVPHLLAFAFMQQVEDQHFSLTGGGFRDFTRIAGANPELWWRIFQLNKEEVLTALDTFSADLQLLAQSIRDADSESGIAQIKAAANKRKASESE
;
A
#
# COMPACT_ATOMS: atom_id res chain seq x y z
N MET A 1 24.07 0.42 -18.68
CA MET A 1 24.10 -1.04 -18.34
C MET A 1 22.75 -1.35 -17.75
N SER A 2 22.01 -2.33 -18.29
CA SER A 2 20.70 -2.73 -17.73
C SER A 2 20.91 -3.17 -16.27
N GLU A 3 20.18 -2.56 -15.39
CA GLU A 3 20.20 -2.89 -13.97
C GLU A 3 19.53 -4.26 -13.82
N HIS A 4 20.30 -5.27 -13.41
CA HIS A 4 19.86 -6.65 -13.38
C HIS A 4 20.13 -7.30 -12.02
N PHE A 5 19.12 -7.97 -11.46
CA PHE A 5 19.22 -8.76 -10.24
C PHE A 5 19.43 -10.24 -10.57
N HIS A 6 20.33 -10.91 -9.86
CA HIS A 6 20.54 -12.35 -10.08
C HIS A 6 19.30 -13.14 -9.65
N LYS A 7 18.83 -12.95 -8.42
CA LYS A 7 17.67 -13.64 -7.86
C LYS A 7 16.88 -12.72 -6.96
N ILE A 8 15.56 -12.67 -7.15
CA ILE A 8 14.64 -11.94 -6.27
C ILE A 8 13.71 -12.93 -5.59
N ALA A 9 13.62 -12.87 -4.28
CA ALA A 9 12.66 -13.65 -3.49
C ALA A 9 11.44 -12.82 -3.17
N ILE A 10 10.24 -13.35 -3.40
CA ILE A 10 8.94 -12.72 -3.16
C ILE A 10 8.20 -13.53 -2.10
N VAL A 11 8.03 -12.96 -0.93
CA VAL A 11 7.29 -13.55 0.19
C VAL A 11 5.85 -13.10 0.13
N GLY A 12 4.95 -14.04 -0.17
CA GLY A 12 3.55 -13.77 -0.49
C GLY A 12 3.33 -13.50 -1.99
N VAL A 13 2.81 -14.49 -2.72
CA VAL A 13 2.55 -14.38 -4.17
C VAL A 13 1.05 -14.19 -4.43
N GLY A 14 0.45 -13.22 -3.71
CA GLY A 14 -0.92 -12.77 -3.96
C GLY A 14 -1.00 -11.69 -5.03
N LEU A 15 -1.98 -10.79 -4.95
CA LEU A 15 -2.15 -9.68 -5.90
C LEU A 15 -0.87 -8.85 -6.05
N ILE A 16 -0.31 -8.35 -4.96
CA ILE A 16 0.84 -7.43 -5.00
C ILE A 16 2.13 -8.17 -5.38
N GLY A 17 2.42 -9.30 -4.71
CA GLY A 17 3.62 -10.08 -5.02
C GLY A 17 3.59 -10.71 -6.40
N GLY A 18 2.44 -11.20 -6.85
CA GLY A 18 2.24 -11.69 -8.21
C GLY A 18 2.40 -10.59 -9.26
N SER A 19 1.85 -9.39 -9.00
CA SER A 19 2.03 -8.24 -9.89
C SER A 19 3.49 -7.80 -9.95
N LEU A 20 4.20 -7.83 -8.81
CA LEU A 20 5.63 -7.55 -8.77
C LEU A 20 6.40 -8.57 -9.62
N ALA A 21 6.11 -9.85 -9.46
CA ALA A 21 6.73 -10.91 -10.25
C ALA A 21 6.51 -10.72 -11.76
N LEU A 22 5.26 -10.47 -12.18
CA LEU A 22 4.92 -10.22 -13.57
C LEU A 22 5.63 -8.98 -14.15
N ALA A 23 5.66 -7.87 -13.38
CA ALA A 23 6.33 -6.64 -13.78
C ALA A 23 7.84 -6.86 -13.94
N LEU A 24 8.49 -7.56 -13.01
CA LEU A 24 9.91 -7.90 -13.07
C LEU A 24 10.26 -8.77 -14.29
N ARG A 25 9.38 -9.73 -14.61
CA ARG A 25 9.56 -10.54 -15.83
C ARG A 25 9.42 -9.74 -17.09
N GLN A 26 8.38 -8.92 -17.16
CA GLN A 26 8.14 -8.08 -18.35
C GLN A 26 9.32 -7.15 -18.63
N GLN A 27 9.92 -6.60 -17.59
CA GLN A 27 11.08 -5.70 -17.71
C GLN A 27 12.43 -6.44 -17.84
N GLY A 28 12.45 -7.75 -17.63
CA GLY A 28 13.69 -8.55 -17.72
C GLY A 28 14.76 -8.15 -16.70
N VAL A 29 14.36 -7.70 -15.51
CA VAL A 29 15.28 -7.16 -14.49
C VAL A 29 15.82 -8.20 -13.52
N ALA A 30 15.34 -9.45 -13.57
CA ALA A 30 15.83 -10.54 -12.74
C ALA A 30 16.07 -11.80 -13.56
N SER A 31 17.16 -12.55 -13.28
CA SER A 31 17.40 -13.85 -13.88
C SER A 31 16.49 -14.94 -13.33
N MET A 32 16.12 -14.83 -12.04
CA MET A 32 15.33 -15.82 -11.33
C MET A 32 14.39 -15.13 -10.33
N LEU A 33 13.14 -15.56 -10.31
CA LEU A 33 12.13 -15.15 -9.36
C LEU A 33 11.69 -16.34 -8.53
N VAL A 34 11.81 -16.24 -7.21
CA VAL A 34 11.49 -17.31 -6.27
C VAL A 34 10.32 -16.85 -5.38
N GLY A 35 9.28 -17.66 -5.31
CA GLY A 35 8.11 -17.41 -4.47
C GLY A 35 8.20 -18.14 -3.13
N ILE A 36 7.76 -17.50 -2.06
CA ILE A 36 7.47 -18.13 -0.78
C ILE A 36 5.98 -17.91 -0.52
N GLU A 37 5.18 -18.97 -0.62
CA GLU A 37 3.74 -18.92 -0.49
C GLU A 37 3.22 -20.13 0.30
N THR A 38 2.39 -19.87 1.30
CA THR A 38 1.84 -20.91 2.18
C THR A 38 0.53 -21.51 1.65
N ASN A 39 -0.21 -20.75 0.84
CA ASN A 39 -1.41 -21.24 0.20
C ASN A 39 -1.03 -22.04 -1.06
N SER A 40 -1.28 -23.34 -1.04
CA SER A 40 -0.89 -24.23 -2.15
C SER A 40 -1.56 -23.91 -3.48
N THR A 41 -2.80 -23.39 -3.45
CA THR A 41 -3.52 -22.99 -4.67
C THR A 41 -2.87 -21.76 -5.30
N SER A 42 -2.56 -20.74 -4.49
CA SER A 42 -1.86 -19.53 -4.95
C SER A 42 -0.44 -19.84 -5.43
N ALA A 43 0.27 -20.72 -4.72
CA ALA A 43 1.60 -21.19 -5.11
C ALA A 43 1.60 -21.87 -6.48
N GLN A 44 0.66 -22.80 -6.68
CA GLN A 44 0.53 -23.51 -7.96
C GLN A 44 0.12 -22.56 -9.08
N TRP A 45 -0.82 -21.66 -8.83
CA TRP A 45 -1.22 -20.63 -9.80
C TRP A 45 -0.03 -19.77 -10.25
N ALA A 46 0.80 -19.33 -9.30
CA ALA A 46 1.97 -18.52 -9.60
C ALA A 46 2.99 -19.26 -10.48
N LEU A 47 3.20 -20.56 -10.26
CA LEU A 47 4.04 -21.41 -11.12
C LEU A 47 3.44 -21.60 -12.51
N ASP A 48 2.17 -22.01 -12.59
CA ASP A 48 1.49 -22.34 -13.84
C ASP A 48 1.38 -21.12 -14.77
N ASN A 49 1.29 -19.93 -14.19
CA ASN A 49 1.23 -18.66 -14.94
C ASN A 49 2.60 -17.99 -15.09
N GLY A 50 3.69 -18.65 -14.75
CA GLY A 50 5.03 -18.18 -14.95
C GLY A 50 5.38 -16.92 -14.17
N MET A 51 4.71 -16.65 -13.04
CA MET A 51 5.02 -15.51 -12.17
C MET A 51 6.36 -15.69 -11.49
N VAL A 52 6.61 -16.90 -10.96
CA VAL A 52 7.86 -17.30 -10.33
C VAL A 52 8.42 -18.56 -10.99
N ASP A 53 9.72 -18.78 -10.87
CA ASP A 53 10.41 -19.97 -11.44
C ASP A 53 10.28 -21.17 -10.52
N GLU A 54 10.24 -20.93 -9.21
CA GLU A 54 10.04 -21.96 -8.19
C GLU A 54 9.34 -21.42 -6.95
N ILE A 55 8.73 -22.31 -6.19
CA ILE A 55 8.20 -22.04 -4.84
C ILE A 55 9.12 -22.77 -3.85
N VAL A 56 9.57 -22.02 -2.84
CA VAL A 56 10.43 -22.52 -1.77
C VAL A 56 9.82 -22.19 -0.39
N HIS A 57 10.32 -22.87 0.66
CA HIS A 57 9.86 -22.66 2.03
C HIS A 57 10.62 -21.57 2.79
N GLU A 58 11.82 -21.25 2.33
CA GLU A 58 12.71 -20.26 2.95
C GLU A 58 13.33 -19.35 1.89
N VAL A 59 13.66 -18.13 2.30
CA VAL A 59 14.36 -17.18 1.43
C VAL A 59 15.76 -17.71 1.14
N PRO A 60 16.14 -17.91 -0.14
CA PRO A 60 17.46 -18.38 -0.50
C PRO A 60 18.57 -17.42 -0.06
N SER A 61 19.67 -17.95 0.48
CA SER A 61 20.78 -17.14 0.98
C SER A 61 21.51 -16.35 -0.13
N ASP A 62 21.34 -16.76 -1.39
CA ASP A 62 21.88 -16.10 -2.58
C ASP A 62 20.90 -15.12 -3.24
N ALA A 63 19.77 -14.83 -2.61
CA ALA A 63 18.87 -13.79 -3.10
C ALA A 63 19.56 -12.42 -3.09
N SER A 64 19.42 -11.67 -4.18
CA SER A 64 19.93 -10.30 -4.32
C SER A 64 18.99 -9.27 -3.71
N LEU A 65 17.70 -9.57 -3.63
CA LEU A 65 16.66 -8.72 -3.10
C LEU A 65 15.50 -9.58 -2.56
N VAL A 66 14.85 -9.11 -1.51
CA VAL A 66 13.68 -9.79 -0.90
C VAL A 66 12.53 -8.82 -0.80
N ALA A 67 11.39 -9.17 -1.40
CA ALA A 67 10.13 -8.44 -1.31
C ALA A 67 9.18 -9.13 -0.33
N LEU A 68 8.74 -8.43 0.71
CA LEU A 68 7.74 -8.90 1.67
C LEU A 68 6.36 -8.41 1.26
N CYS A 69 5.63 -9.25 0.55
CA CYS A 69 4.27 -8.99 0.03
C CYS A 69 3.19 -9.70 0.85
N VAL A 70 3.44 -9.87 2.14
CA VAL A 70 2.53 -10.45 3.13
C VAL A 70 1.68 -9.37 3.81
N PRO A 71 0.59 -9.74 4.52
CA PRO A 71 -0.14 -8.80 5.36
C PRO A 71 0.77 -8.01 6.31
N SER A 72 0.46 -6.72 6.53
CA SER A 72 1.34 -5.80 7.27
C SER A 72 1.67 -6.25 8.69
N ASP A 73 0.76 -6.99 9.33
CA ASP A 73 0.94 -7.56 10.67
C ASP A 73 1.96 -8.72 10.73
N LEU A 74 2.30 -9.31 9.58
CA LEU A 74 3.31 -10.37 9.47
C LEU A 74 4.69 -9.87 9.03
N VAL A 75 4.79 -8.62 8.58
CA VAL A 75 6.05 -8.08 8.03
C VAL A 75 7.16 -8.04 9.07
N SER A 76 6.86 -7.66 10.31
CA SER A 76 7.86 -7.55 11.38
C SER A 76 8.59 -8.87 11.64
N ASP A 77 7.87 -9.99 11.66
CA ASP A 77 8.45 -11.31 11.90
C ASP A 77 9.41 -11.72 10.77
N TRP A 78 9.04 -11.40 9.52
CA TRP A 78 9.91 -11.63 8.38
C TRP A 78 11.16 -10.75 8.42
N VAL A 79 11.03 -9.49 8.79
CA VAL A 79 12.18 -8.56 8.93
C VAL A 79 13.15 -9.07 10.01
N VAL A 80 12.61 -9.50 11.17
CA VAL A 80 13.42 -10.08 12.24
C VAL A 80 14.15 -11.36 11.76
N LYS A 81 13.43 -12.26 11.08
CA LYS A 81 14.02 -13.49 10.50
C LYS A 81 15.15 -13.19 9.50
N LEU A 82 15.00 -12.11 8.72
CA LEU A 82 15.93 -11.72 7.66
C LEU A 82 16.96 -10.66 8.07
N ALA A 83 17.04 -10.30 9.34
CA ALA A 83 17.90 -9.21 9.82
C ALA A 83 19.39 -9.40 9.52
N LYS A 84 19.84 -10.67 9.36
CA LYS A 84 21.24 -11.01 9.01
C LYS A 84 21.41 -11.44 7.55
N HIS A 85 20.35 -11.35 6.75
CA HIS A 85 20.42 -11.68 5.34
C HIS A 85 21.22 -10.62 4.57
N GLN A 86 22.00 -11.04 3.56
CA GLN A 86 22.84 -10.10 2.80
C GLN A 86 22.04 -9.24 1.80
N ALA A 87 20.89 -9.72 1.34
CA ALA A 87 20.04 -8.97 0.44
C ALA A 87 19.38 -7.79 1.13
N ALA A 88 19.10 -6.73 0.39
CA ALA A 88 18.14 -5.73 0.83
C ALA A 88 16.74 -6.37 0.94
N VAL A 89 16.02 -6.02 2.00
CA VAL A 89 14.66 -6.51 2.29
C VAL A 89 13.73 -5.31 2.28
N PHE A 90 12.65 -5.38 1.53
CA PHE A 90 11.62 -4.33 1.55
C PHE A 90 10.22 -4.94 1.70
N ASP A 91 9.31 -4.20 2.27
CA ASP A 91 7.91 -4.57 2.33
C ASP A 91 7.06 -3.68 1.42
N VAL A 92 5.80 -4.05 1.25
CA VAL A 92 4.80 -3.29 0.48
C VAL A 92 3.55 -2.97 1.31
N GLY A 93 3.66 -3.03 2.62
CA GLY A 93 2.55 -2.84 3.55
C GLY A 93 1.95 -1.44 3.51
N SER A 94 0.66 -1.34 3.82
CA SER A 94 -0.10 -0.08 3.78
C SER A 94 0.17 0.85 4.97
N VAL A 95 0.87 0.39 6.00
CA VAL A 95 1.28 1.17 7.18
C VAL A 95 2.77 0.98 7.43
N LYS A 96 3.44 1.98 8.01
CA LYS A 96 4.90 1.94 8.19
C LYS A 96 5.34 2.06 9.64
N GLY A 97 4.79 3.00 10.40
CA GLY A 97 5.13 3.21 11.81
C GLY A 97 4.97 1.96 12.67
N PRO A 98 3.82 1.28 12.66
CA PRO A 98 3.61 0.04 13.41
C PRO A 98 4.58 -1.08 13.03
N ILE A 99 4.90 -1.26 11.73
CA ILE A 99 5.86 -2.26 11.27
C ILE A 99 7.26 -1.95 11.85
N VAL A 100 7.73 -0.72 11.68
CA VAL A 100 9.05 -0.29 12.18
C VAL A 100 9.10 -0.42 13.71
N SER A 101 8.06 0.00 14.42
CA SER A 101 7.97 -0.12 15.88
C SER A 101 7.97 -1.57 16.35
N ALA A 102 7.25 -2.46 15.66
CA ALA A 102 7.21 -3.88 15.98
C ALA A 102 8.57 -4.56 15.79
N VAL A 103 9.34 -4.19 14.76
CA VAL A 103 10.71 -4.67 14.56
C VAL A 103 11.61 -4.11 15.67
N ALA A 104 11.55 -2.80 15.94
CA ALA A 104 12.40 -2.13 16.94
C ALA A 104 12.16 -2.66 18.37
N SER A 105 10.97 -3.18 18.65
CA SER A 105 10.67 -3.80 19.96
C SER A 105 11.33 -5.17 20.18
N GLN A 106 11.80 -5.81 19.10
CA GLN A 106 12.37 -7.15 19.11
C GLN A 106 13.90 -7.15 18.90
N ILE A 107 14.37 -6.30 17.98
CA ILE A 107 15.78 -6.20 17.60
C ILE A 107 16.13 -4.75 17.23
N ASN A 108 17.43 -4.44 17.13
CA ASN A 108 17.85 -3.20 16.47
C ASN A 108 17.39 -3.23 15.01
N LEU A 109 16.86 -2.12 14.50
CA LEU A 109 16.42 -2.01 13.12
C LEU A 109 17.54 -2.43 12.17
N PRO A 110 17.29 -3.41 11.28
CA PRO A 110 18.33 -3.94 10.40
C PRO A 110 18.72 -2.93 9.31
N GLU A 111 20.01 -2.88 9.00
CA GLU A 111 20.55 -1.99 7.95
C GLU A 111 20.05 -2.36 6.55
N ASN A 112 19.67 -3.61 6.34
CA ASN A 112 19.17 -4.13 5.07
C ASN A 112 17.67 -3.93 4.87
N PHE A 113 16.94 -3.39 5.84
CA PHE A 113 15.48 -3.21 5.74
C PHE A 113 15.12 -1.81 5.20
N VAL A 114 14.31 -1.78 4.16
CA VAL A 114 13.80 -0.57 3.51
C VAL A 114 12.28 -0.64 3.48
N PRO A 115 11.58 -0.04 4.45
CA PRO A 115 10.11 -0.04 4.42
C PRO A 115 9.59 0.75 3.23
N CYS A 116 8.63 0.15 2.49
CA CYS A 116 8.03 0.76 1.31
C CYS A 116 6.50 0.59 1.31
N HIS A 117 5.83 1.46 0.57
CA HIS A 117 4.42 1.34 0.26
C HIS A 117 4.14 1.81 -1.17
N PRO A 118 3.92 0.91 -2.12
CA PRO A 118 3.39 1.27 -3.43
C PRO A 118 1.91 1.69 -3.28
N ILE A 119 1.61 2.95 -3.63
CA ILE A 119 0.24 3.50 -3.59
C ILE A 119 -0.50 2.97 -4.82
N SER A 120 -0.73 1.70 -4.81
CA SER A 120 -1.40 0.97 -5.89
C SER A 120 -2.06 -0.28 -5.31
N GLY A 121 -3.19 -0.67 -5.88
CA GLY A 121 -3.94 -1.82 -5.43
C GLY A 121 -5.22 -2.02 -6.24
N SER A 122 -6.01 -2.97 -5.80
CA SER A 122 -7.32 -3.27 -6.34
C SER A 122 -8.20 -3.79 -5.21
N GLU A 123 -9.50 -3.72 -5.40
CA GLU A 123 -10.49 -4.38 -4.54
C GLU A 123 -10.45 -5.91 -4.64
N LYS A 124 -9.75 -6.44 -5.66
CA LYS A 124 -9.53 -7.88 -5.87
C LYS A 124 -8.39 -8.40 -5.03
N SER A 125 -8.34 -9.70 -4.82
CA SER A 125 -7.28 -10.42 -4.10
C SER A 125 -6.84 -11.67 -4.86
N GLY A 126 -5.74 -12.28 -4.42
CA GLY A 126 -5.19 -13.49 -5.04
C GLY A 126 -4.27 -13.22 -6.23
N PRO A 127 -3.50 -14.24 -6.64
CA PRO A 127 -2.59 -14.13 -7.78
C PRO A 127 -3.34 -14.00 -9.12
N GLU A 128 -4.60 -14.44 -9.20
CA GLU A 128 -5.45 -14.34 -10.39
C GLU A 128 -5.74 -12.89 -10.78
N ALA A 129 -5.68 -11.98 -9.83
CA ALA A 129 -5.89 -10.56 -10.04
C ALA A 129 -4.59 -9.78 -10.31
N ALA A 130 -3.45 -10.47 -10.28
CA ALA A 130 -2.14 -9.86 -10.52
C ALA A 130 -2.01 -9.36 -11.96
N ARG A 131 -1.30 -8.22 -12.13
CA ARG A 131 -1.07 -7.63 -13.43
C ARG A 131 0.29 -6.91 -13.47
N ALA A 132 0.97 -7.01 -14.61
CA ALA A 132 2.33 -6.51 -14.77
C ALA A 132 2.44 -4.97 -14.76
N ASP A 133 1.37 -4.25 -15.09
CA ASP A 133 1.31 -2.79 -15.16
C ASP A 133 0.89 -2.12 -13.84
N LEU A 134 0.70 -2.89 -12.77
CA LEU A 134 0.17 -2.39 -11.49
C LEU A 134 1.00 -1.24 -10.91
N PHE A 135 2.32 -1.28 -11.13
CA PHE A 135 3.25 -0.30 -10.57
C PHE A 135 3.68 0.80 -11.56
N THR A 136 3.30 0.68 -12.83
CA THR A 136 3.66 1.66 -13.86
C THR A 136 3.10 3.03 -13.50
N ARG A 137 3.99 4.01 -13.31
CA ARG A 137 3.68 5.37 -12.87
C ARG A 137 3.00 5.49 -11.50
N CYS A 138 2.92 4.41 -10.73
CA CYS A 138 2.42 4.54 -9.35
C CYS A 138 3.44 5.28 -8.47
N MET A 139 2.95 5.94 -7.44
CA MET A 139 3.80 6.47 -6.39
C MET A 139 4.19 5.35 -5.42
N VAL A 140 5.48 5.21 -5.13
CA VAL A 140 6.00 4.35 -4.08
C VAL A 140 6.61 5.21 -3.01
N VAL A 141 6.06 5.17 -1.81
CA VAL A 141 6.62 5.88 -0.67
C VAL A 141 7.61 4.96 0.04
N LEU A 142 8.87 5.38 0.12
CA LEU A 142 9.90 4.72 0.92
C LEU A 142 10.00 5.44 2.27
N THR A 143 10.14 4.68 3.34
CA THR A 143 10.31 5.26 4.69
C THR A 143 11.58 4.71 5.34
N PRO A 144 12.77 5.01 4.78
CA PRO A 144 14.02 4.51 5.33
C PRO A 144 14.16 4.93 6.79
N THR A 145 14.67 4.04 7.62
CA THR A 145 14.99 4.32 9.01
C THR A 145 16.41 4.91 9.12
N GLU A 146 16.77 5.42 10.28
CA GLU A 146 18.12 5.93 10.54
C GLU A 146 19.22 4.87 10.34
N ASN A 147 18.86 3.57 10.49
CA ASN A 147 19.78 2.46 10.33
C ASN A 147 19.81 1.92 8.89
N THR A 148 18.85 2.27 8.04
CA THR A 148 18.80 1.78 6.67
C THR A 148 20.08 2.16 5.91
N SER A 149 20.81 1.16 5.40
CA SER A 149 22.05 1.42 4.67
C SER A 149 21.78 2.07 3.31
N PRO A 150 22.66 2.97 2.85
CA PRO A 150 22.55 3.56 1.51
C PRO A 150 22.51 2.52 0.40
N GLN A 151 23.20 1.39 0.56
CA GLN A 151 23.23 0.31 -0.42
C GLN A 151 21.88 -0.41 -0.52
N ALA A 152 21.24 -0.69 0.63
CA ALA A 152 19.92 -1.29 0.65
C ALA A 152 18.88 -0.36 0.03
N LEU A 153 18.89 0.92 0.42
CA LEU A 153 17.99 1.94 -0.13
C LEU A 153 18.14 2.05 -1.65
N GLU A 154 19.39 2.14 -2.16
CA GLU A 154 19.65 2.26 -3.59
C GLU A 154 19.20 1.01 -4.36
N SER A 155 19.38 -0.19 -3.80
CA SER A 155 18.90 -1.43 -4.42
C SER A 155 17.39 -1.45 -4.59
N VAL A 156 16.64 -0.94 -3.61
CA VAL A 156 15.17 -0.88 -3.66
C VAL A 156 14.71 0.25 -4.59
N LEU A 157 15.33 1.43 -4.56
CA LEU A 157 15.06 2.51 -5.51
C LEU A 157 15.29 2.07 -6.95
N LYS A 158 16.34 1.31 -7.18
CA LYS A 158 16.68 0.72 -8.48
C LYS A 158 15.57 -0.20 -8.99
N LEU A 159 15.05 -1.09 -8.14
CA LEU A 159 13.92 -1.94 -8.50
C LEU A 159 12.72 -1.11 -8.96
N TRP A 160 12.31 -0.12 -8.17
CA TRP A 160 11.12 0.69 -8.48
C TRP A 160 11.30 1.53 -9.76
N ARG A 161 12.52 2.05 -10.00
CA ARG A 161 12.84 2.72 -11.28
C ARG A 161 12.69 1.79 -12.48
N CYS A 162 13.17 0.53 -12.36
CA CYS A 162 13.00 -0.47 -13.42
C CYS A 162 11.54 -0.77 -13.73
N LEU A 163 10.64 -0.60 -12.76
CA LEU A 163 9.20 -0.78 -12.91
C LEU A 163 8.46 0.52 -13.31
N GLU A 164 9.20 1.55 -13.67
CA GLU A 164 8.66 2.87 -14.06
C GLU A 164 7.79 3.52 -12.96
N ALA A 165 7.99 3.16 -11.71
CA ALA A 165 7.32 3.76 -10.58
C ALA A 165 7.98 5.10 -10.20
N GLN A 166 7.16 6.03 -9.71
CA GLN A 166 7.64 7.26 -9.07
C GLN A 166 7.98 6.97 -7.62
N THR A 167 8.99 7.61 -7.06
CA THR A 167 9.38 7.38 -5.68
C THR A 167 9.43 8.67 -4.87
N SER A 168 8.98 8.60 -3.62
CA SER A 168 9.10 9.67 -2.62
C SER A 168 9.62 9.09 -1.31
N GLN A 169 10.19 9.92 -0.46
CA GLN A 169 10.65 9.50 0.86
C GLN A 169 9.96 10.33 1.93
N LEU A 170 9.47 9.66 2.95
CA LEU A 170 8.85 10.25 4.15
C LEU A 170 9.39 9.55 5.40
N SER A 171 9.17 10.14 6.58
CA SER A 171 9.26 9.36 7.81
C SER A 171 8.11 8.36 7.91
N PRO A 172 8.26 7.23 8.64
CA PRO A 172 7.15 6.30 8.86
C PRO A 172 5.90 6.96 9.43
N GLN A 173 6.07 7.92 10.34
CA GLN A 173 4.99 8.67 10.98
C GLN A 173 4.29 9.62 10.00
N ASP A 174 5.06 10.36 9.19
CA ASP A 174 4.47 11.28 8.20
C ASP A 174 3.73 10.50 7.09
N HIS A 175 4.25 9.32 6.70
CA HIS A 175 3.55 8.41 5.81
C HIS A 175 2.19 8.03 6.39
N ASP A 176 2.13 7.50 7.61
CA ASP A 176 0.90 6.98 8.22
C ASP A 176 -0.12 8.11 8.44
N ARG A 177 0.34 9.31 8.82
CA ARG A 177 -0.50 10.51 8.92
C ARG A 177 -1.07 10.92 7.56
N ALA A 178 -0.25 10.94 6.52
CA ALA A 178 -0.71 11.29 5.17
C ALA A 178 -1.74 10.27 4.65
N LEU A 179 -1.46 8.98 4.81
CA LEU A 179 -2.36 7.92 4.37
C LEU A 179 -3.65 7.83 5.19
N ALA A 180 -3.64 8.25 6.44
CA ALA A 180 -4.86 8.35 7.24
C ALA A 180 -5.89 9.27 6.54
N ILE A 181 -5.46 10.43 6.05
CA ILE A 181 -6.34 11.42 5.40
C ILE A 181 -6.62 11.06 3.94
N THR A 182 -5.60 10.61 3.20
CA THR A 182 -5.72 10.45 1.74
C THR A 182 -6.28 9.09 1.32
N SER A 183 -6.27 8.10 2.22
CA SER A 183 -6.70 6.73 1.93
C SER A 183 -7.63 6.15 3.01
N HIS A 184 -7.20 6.12 4.28
CA HIS A 184 -7.89 5.33 5.30
C HIS A 184 -9.24 5.94 5.68
N VAL A 185 -9.31 7.23 6.00
CA VAL A 185 -10.59 7.92 6.29
C VAL A 185 -11.54 7.86 5.10
N PRO A 186 -11.14 8.12 3.84
CA PRO A 186 -12.01 7.91 2.68
C PRO A 186 -12.65 6.52 2.62
N HIS A 187 -11.92 5.44 2.85
CA HIS A 187 -12.49 4.09 2.89
C HIS A 187 -13.44 3.89 4.07
N LEU A 188 -13.07 4.37 5.26
CA LEU A 188 -13.94 4.30 6.44
C LEU A 188 -15.28 5.01 6.18
N LEU A 189 -15.22 6.19 5.57
CA LEU A 189 -16.41 6.96 5.20
C LEU A 189 -17.25 6.25 4.14
N ALA A 190 -16.61 5.64 3.14
CA ALA A 190 -17.34 4.90 2.11
C ALA A 190 -18.05 3.67 2.70
N PHE A 191 -17.41 2.93 3.61
CA PHE A 191 -18.06 1.83 4.34
C PHE A 191 -19.25 2.32 5.18
N ALA A 192 -19.06 3.37 5.97
CA ALA A 192 -20.12 3.93 6.80
C ALA A 192 -21.28 4.50 5.97
N PHE A 193 -20.97 5.17 4.85
CA PHE A 193 -21.96 5.74 3.94
C PHE A 193 -22.83 4.67 3.30
N MET A 194 -22.23 3.57 2.82
CA MET A 194 -22.99 2.47 2.21
C MET A 194 -24.00 1.83 3.16
N GLN A 195 -23.76 1.84 4.48
CA GLN A 195 -24.72 1.32 5.46
C GLN A 195 -25.99 2.18 5.59
N GLN A 196 -25.98 3.42 5.10
CA GLN A 196 -27.13 4.32 5.13
C GLN A 196 -28.02 4.19 3.89
N VAL A 197 -27.56 3.47 2.86
CA VAL A 197 -28.23 3.38 1.56
C VAL A 197 -29.17 2.17 1.56
N GLU A 198 -30.47 2.40 1.45
CA GLU A 198 -31.46 1.34 1.32
C GLU A 198 -31.46 0.79 -0.11
N ASP A 199 -31.62 -0.53 -0.25
CA ASP A 199 -31.57 -1.23 -1.55
C ASP A 199 -32.50 -0.64 -2.60
N GLN A 200 -33.70 -0.16 -2.20
CA GLN A 200 -34.67 0.46 -3.09
C GLN A 200 -34.16 1.76 -3.76
N HIS A 201 -33.13 2.39 -3.20
CA HIS A 201 -32.53 3.62 -3.73
C HIS A 201 -31.40 3.38 -4.74
N PHE A 202 -30.96 2.13 -4.95
CA PHE A 202 -29.87 1.85 -5.89
C PHE A 202 -30.18 2.22 -7.34
N SER A 203 -31.46 2.16 -7.73
CA SER A 203 -31.91 2.61 -9.05
C SER A 203 -31.76 4.12 -9.30
N LEU A 204 -31.58 4.91 -8.22
CA LEU A 204 -31.47 6.37 -8.26
C LEU A 204 -30.01 6.85 -8.22
N THR A 205 -29.02 5.92 -8.24
CA THR A 205 -27.59 6.27 -8.10
C THR A 205 -26.99 6.76 -9.41
N GLY A 206 -26.27 7.88 -9.34
CA GLY A 206 -25.50 8.45 -10.44
C GLY A 206 -24.00 8.11 -10.40
N GLY A 207 -23.20 8.74 -11.30
CA GLY A 207 -21.75 8.56 -11.38
C GLY A 207 -21.05 8.91 -10.07
N GLY A 208 -21.33 10.07 -9.49
CA GLY A 208 -20.71 10.51 -8.24
C GLY A 208 -20.91 9.54 -7.06
N PHE A 209 -22.09 8.91 -6.97
CA PHE A 209 -22.32 7.86 -5.99
C PHE A 209 -21.39 6.65 -6.22
N ARG A 210 -21.35 6.16 -7.47
CA ARG A 210 -20.53 5.01 -7.83
C ARG A 210 -19.04 5.28 -7.60
N ASP A 211 -18.55 6.47 -7.96
CA ASP A 211 -17.16 6.86 -7.78
C ASP A 211 -16.77 6.90 -6.31
N PHE A 212 -17.60 7.55 -5.47
CA PHE A 212 -17.34 7.65 -4.03
C PHE A 212 -17.42 6.29 -3.32
N THR A 213 -18.40 5.46 -3.69
CA THR A 213 -18.66 4.19 -3.00
C THR A 213 -17.87 3.01 -3.57
N ARG A 214 -17.19 3.15 -4.70
CA ARG A 214 -16.40 2.09 -5.33
C ARG A 214 -15.44 1.41 -4.34
N ILE A 215 -14.78 2.22 -3.52
CA ILE A 215 -13.80 1.74 -2.54
C ILE A 215 -14.42 0.98 -1.35
N ALA A 216 -15.73 1.07 -1.13
CA ALA A 216 -16.45 0.26 -0.15
C ALA A 216 -16.58 -1.22 -0.56
N GLY A 217 -16.23 -1.58 -1.80
CA GLY A 217 -16.12 -2.97 -2.24
C GLY A 217 -14.80 -3.66 -1.86
N ALA A 218 -13.90 -2.97 -1.18
CA ALA A 218 -12.61 -3.50 -0.77
C ALA A 218 -12.74 -4.59 0.32
N ASN A 219 -11.71 -5.45 0.43
CA ASN A 219 -11.70 -6.56 1.38
C ASN A 219 -11.83 -6.08 2.83
N PRO A 220 -12.88 -6.50 3.58
CA PRO A 220 -13.18 -5.95 4.91
C PRO A 220 -12.14 -6.33 5.97
N GLU A 221 -11.55 -7.53 5.88
CA GLU A 221 -10.54 -7.99 6.84
C GLU A 221 -9.22 -7.24 6.66
N LEU A 222 -8.82 -7.01 5.41
CA LEU A 222 -7.64 -6.18 5.11
C LEU A 222 -7.82 -4.76 5.65
N TRP A 223 -8.96 -4.13 5.39
CA TRP A 223 -9.21 -2.76 5.82
C TRP A 223 -9.34 -2.63 7.33
N TRP A 224 -9.97 -3.62 7.98
CA TRP A 224 -10.00 -3.65 9.43
C TRP A 224 -8.60 -3.70 10.05
N ARG A 225 -7.69 -4.53 9.50
CA ARG A 225 -6.29 -4.58 9.93
C ARG A 225 -5.58 -3.24 9.72
N ILE A 226 -5.77 -2.58 8.57
CA ILE A 226 -5.20 -1.25 8.30
C ILE A 226 -5.69 -0.24 9.34
N PHE A 227 -6.99 -0.20 9.63
CA PHE A 227 -7.55 0.71 10.64
C PHE A 227 -6.98 0.43 12.04
N GLN A 228 -6.81 -0.83 12.41
CA GLN A 228 -6.24 -1.17 13.71
C GLN A 228 -4.75 -0.81 13.81
N LEU A 229 -3.99 -1.04 12.75
CA LEU A 229 -2.56 -0.73 12.74
C LEU A 229 -2.31 0.79 12.73
N ASN A 230 -3.10 1.56 11.98
CA ASN A 230 -2.96 3.03 11.91
C ASN A 230 -4.00 3.77 12.77
N LYS A 231 -4.42 3.17 13.88
CA LYS A 231 -5.56 3.59 14.69
C LYS A 231 -5.50 5.04 15.12
N GLU A 232 -4.38 5.48 15.67
CA GLU A 232 -4.23 6.82 16.25
C GLU A 232 -4.38 7.90 15.17
N GLU A 233 -3.70 7.74 14.03
CA GLU A 233 -3.74 8.70 12.94
C GLU A 233 -5.12 8.69 12.23
N VAL A 234 -5.74 7.51 12.09
CA VAL A 234 -7.09 7.38 11.51
C VAL A 234 -8.13 8.09 12.38
N LEU A 235 -8.11 7.88 13.70
CA LEU A 235 -9.06 8.52 14.59
C LEU A 235 -8.84 10.04 14.64
N THR A 236 -7.60 10.51 14.69
CA THR A 236 -7.28 11.94 14.64
C THR A 236 -7.77 12.60 13.35
N ALA A 237 -7.56 11.94 12.22
CA ALA A 237 -8.05 12.43 10.92
C ALA A 237 -9.59 12.41 10.84
N LEU A 238 -10.23 11.38 11.39
CA LEU A 238 -11.70 11.28 11.46
C LEU A 238 -12.32 12.36 12.34
N ASP A 239 -11.71 12.67 13.48
CA ASP A 239 -12.18 13.74 14.37
C ASP A 239 -12.11 15.11 13.66
N THR A 240 -11.03 15.39 12.95
CA THR A 240 -10.87 16.60 12.14
C THR A 240 -11.94 16.68 11.04
N PHE A 241 -12.11 15.58 10.29
CA PHE A 241 -13.14 15.48 9.25
C PHE A 241 -14.54 15.69 9.82
N SER A 242 -14.84 15.11 10.99
CA SER A 242 -16.14 15.24 11.64
C SER A 242 -16.43 16.67 12.06
N ALA A 243 -15.42 17.40 12.54
CA ALA A 243 -15.54 18.81 12.88
C ALA A 243 -15.86 19.67 11.62
N ASP A 244 -15.15 19.45 10.52
CA ASP A 244 -15.41 20.16 9.26
C ASP A 244 -16.81 19.85 8.70
N LEU A 245 -17.25 18.59 8.79
CA LEU A 245 -18.59 18.18 8.39
C LEU A 245 -19.67 18.88 9.23
N GLN A 246 -19.45 19.01 10.55
CA GLN A 246 -20.35 19.71 11.45
C GLN A 246 -20.47 21.21 11.11
N LEU A 247 -19.36 21.87 10.74
CA LEU A 247 -19.39 23.26 10.29
C LEU A 247 -20.24 23.46 9.04
N LEU A 248 -20.09 22.60 8.03
CA LEU A 248 -20.94 22.61 6.84
C LEU A 248 -22.41 22.36 7.20
N ALA A 249 -22.68 21.38 8.06
CA ALA A 249 -24.03 21.08 8.51
C ALA A 249 -24.66 22.25 9.28
N GLN A 250 -23.87 23.00 10.07
CA GLN A 250 -24.36 24.20 10.76
C GLN A 250 -24.70 25.31 9.78
N SER A 251 -23.88 25.57 8.77
CA SER A 251 -24.21 26.55 7.72
C SER A 251 -25.56 26.23 7.02
N ILE A 252 -25.84 24.93 6.82
CA ILE A 252 -27.14 24.49 6.24
C ILE A 252 -28.30 24.79 7.22
N ARG A 253 -28.13 24.46 8.50
CA ARG A 253 -29.20 24.71 9.52
C ARG A 253 -29.55 26.19 9.65
N ASP A 254 -28.52 27.03 9.62
CA ASP A 254 -28.66 28.48 9.80
C ASP A 254 -29.03 29.22 8.50
N ALA A 255 -29.11 28.47 7.38
CA ALA A 255 -29.27 29.03 6.03
C ALA A 255 -28.20 30.11 5.69
N ASP A 256 -27.00 29.95 6.28
CA ASP A 256 -25.83 30.83 6.06
C ASP A 256 -25.18 30.50 4.73
N SER A 257 -25.69 31.09 3.67
CA SER A 257 -25.19 30.86 2.30
C SER A 257 -23.75 31.40 2.10
N GLU A 258 -23.37 32.45 2.83
CA GLU A 258 -22.03 33.03 2.68
C GLU A 258 -20.97 32.07 3.18
N SER A 259 -21.08 31.61 4.43
CA SER A 259 -20.14 30.65 5.04
C SER A 259 -20.17 29.29 4.31
N GLY A 260 -21.35 28.76 3.96
CA GLY A 260 -21.48 27.49 3.27
C GLY A 260 -20.81 27.51 1.89
N ILE A 261 -21.07 28.55 1.09
CA ILE A 261 -20.45 28.71 -0.23
C ILE A 261 -18.93 28.91 -0.11
N ALA A 262 -18.44 29.65 0.89
CA ALA A 262 -17.02 29.86 1.10
C ALA A 262 -16.28 28.53 1.38
N GLN A 263 -16.84 27.68 2.26
CA GLN A 263 -16.30 26.35 2.56
C GLN A 263 -16.24 25.44 1.32
N ILE A 264 -17.34 25.38 0.56
CA ILE A 264 -17.41 24.57 -0.68
C ILE A 264 -16.40 25.08 -1.73
N LYS A 265 -16.26 26.40 -1.90
CA LYS A 265 -15.27 26.99 -2.81
C LYS A 265 -13.84 26.65 -2.41
N ALA A 266 -13.52 26.68 -1.11
CA ALA A 266 -12.20 26.30 -0.61
C ALA A 266 -11.87 24.85 -0.98
N ALA A 267 -12.79 23.92 -0.76
CA ALA A 267 -12.64 22.51 -1.13
C ALA A 267 -12.48 22.32 -2.65
N ALA A 268 -13.34 23.00 -3.46
CA ALA A 268 -13.26 22.93 -4.91
C ALA A 268 -11.94 23.46 -5.47
N ASN A 269 -11.39 24.52 -4.87
CA ASN A 269 -10.09 25.07 -5.26
C ASN A 269 -8.93 24.08 -4.95
N LYS A 270 -8.94 23.44 -3.76
CA LYS A 270 -7.98 22.38 -3.42
C LYS A 270 -8.04 21.22 -4.42
N ARG A 271 -9.25 20.79 -4.81
CA ARG A 271 -9.42 19.71 -5.80
C ARG A 271 -8.83 20.08 -7.16
N LYS A 272 -9.06 21.32 -7.63
CA LYS A 272 -8.46 21.80 -8.90
C LYS A 272 -6.95 21.87 -8.83
N ALA A 273 -6.38 22.33 -7.73
CA ALA A 273 -4.94 22.39 -7.56
C ALA A 273 -4.29 21.00 -7.63
N SER A 274 -4.92 19.97 -7.05
CA SER A 274 -4.42 18.59 -7.08
C SER A 274 -4.45 17.91 -8.45
N GLU A 275 -5.13 18.47 -9.45
CA GLU A 275 -5.13 17.96 -10.84
C GLU A 275 -3.98 18.51 -11.66
N SER A 276 -3.26 19.51 -11.13
CA SER A 276 -2.19 20.21 -11.84
C SER A 276 -0.79 19.67 -11.49
N GLU A 277 -0.72 18.74 -10.53
CA GLU A 277 0.47 18.00 -10.11
C GLU A 277 0.49 16.60 -10.73
#